data_af5dbfd5024d3b122233e19243a97c7d
#
_entry.id   af5dbfd5024d3b122233e19243a97c7d
#
_cell.length_a   1.000
_cell.length_b   1.000
_cell.length_c   1.000
_cell.angle_alpha   90.00
_cell.angle_beta   90.00
_cell.angle_gamma   90.00
#
_symmetry.space_group_name_H-M   'P 1'
#
loop_
_entity.id
_entity.type
_entity.pdbx_description
1 polymer ?
#
loop_
_entity_poly.entity_id
_entity_poly.type
_entity_poly.pdbx_seq_one_letter_code
_entity_poly.pdbx_strand_id
1 'polypeptide(L)'
;MCIRDREYTNDIRSISAIDNFISINNAVDIDLFGQVNAESAGIKHISGAGGQLDFVLGAYLSNGGKSFICLSSTFMNKKTGKLESRIRPTLENGSIVTDTRANVHYLCTEYGCVNLKGLTSWEKAEALISVAHPDFRDELIAEAEKLHIWRRSNKR
;
A
#
# COMPACT_ATOMS: atom_id res chain seq x y z
N MET A 1 -7.56 2.95 -24.94
CA MET A 1 -6.21 3.45 -24.63
C MET A 1 -5.28 3.00 -25.76
N CYS A 2 -4.66 3.95 -26.43
CA CYS A 2 -3.77 3.63 -27.55
C CYS A 2 -2.45 3.11 -27.01
N ILE A 3 -2.06 1.88 -27.35
CA ILE A 3 -0.83 1.23 -26.86
C ILE A 3 0.44 2.03 -27.21
N ARG A 4 0.38 2.85 -28.25
CA ARG A 4 1.50 3.69 -28.71
C ARG A 4 1.91 4.77 -27.71
N ASP A 5 0.97 5.25 -26.86
CA ASP A 5 1.22 6.38 -25.99
C ASP A 5 1.72 5.95 -24.60
N ARG A 6 1.69 4.65 -24.29
CA ARG A 6 2.10 4.13 -23.00
C ARG A 6 3.58 4.39 -22.69
N GLU A 7 4.46 4.26 -23.67
CA GLU A 7 5.88 4.52 -23.51
C GLU A 7 6.17 5.97 -23.10
N TYR A 8 5.29 6.91 -23.45
CA TYR A 8 5.37 8.31 -23.05
C TYR A 8 4.55 8.60 -21.79
N THR A 9 3.29 8.17 -21.77
CA THR A 9 2.37 8.51 -20.66
C THR A 9 2.76 7.83 -19.34
N ASN A 10 3.40 6.66 -19.40
CA ASN A 10 3.89 5.94 -18.23
C ASN A 10 5.40 6.13 -18.00
N ASP A 11 6.07 6.93 -18.82
CA ASP A 11 7.47 7.26 -18.57
C ASP A 11 7.60 8.10 -17.31
N ILE A 12 8.31 7.57 -16.32
CA ILE A 12 8.55 8.22 -15.03
C ILE A 12 9.13 9.63 -15.22
N ARG A 13 9.96 9.84 -16.23
CA ARG A 13 10.54 11.16 -16.56
C ARG A 13 9.46 12.14 -17.02
N SER A 14 8.54 11.68 -17.88
CA SER A 14 7.42 12.49 -18.37
C SER A 14 6.47 12.88 -17.22
N ILE A 15 6.15 11.92 -16.34
CA ILE A 15 5.29 12.14 -15.18
C ILE A 15 5.96 13.11 -14.19
N SER A 16 7.23 12.87 -13.85
CA SER A 16 7.97 13.68 -12.87
C SER A 16 8.26 15.11 -13.34
N ALA A 17 8.22 15.37 -14.65
CA ALA A 17 8.37 16.72 -15.21
C ALA A 17 7.14 17.62 -14.97
N ILE A 18 6.02 17.05 -14.56
CA ILE A 18 4.78 17.79 -14.24
C ILE A 18 4.80 18.15 -12.75
N ASP A 19 4.89 19.43 -12.42
CA ASP A 19 4.87 19.92 -11.05
C ASP A 19 3.54 19.59 -10.36
N ASN A 20 3.60 19.27 -9.07
CA ASN A 20 2.45 18.92 -8.22
C ASN A 20 1.62 17.76 -8.77
N PHE A 21 2.25 16.80 -9.44
CA PHE A 21 1.55 15.65 -9.98
C PHE A 21 0.96 14.78 -8.87
N ILE A 22 -0.33 14.46 -8.97
CA ILE A 22 -1.04 13.62 -8.02
C ILE A 22 -1.37 12.30 -8.68
N SER A 23 -0.87 11.20 -8.11
CA SER A 23 -1.23 9.83 -8.50
C SER A 23 -2.15 9.21 -7.46
N ILE A 24 -3.25 8.60 -7.89
CA ILE A 24 -4.18 7.88 -7.02
C ILE A 24 -4.39 6.49 -7.62
N ASN A 25 -4.04 5.46 -6.85
CA ASN A 25 -4.15 4.06 -7.24
C ASN A 25 -4.85 3.25 -6.16
N ASN A 26 -5.57 2.21 -6.56
CA ASN A 26 -6.20 1.28 -5.63
C ASN A 26 -5.32 0.06 -5.36
N ALA A 27 -5.47 -0.52 -4.18
CA ALA A 27 -4.83 -1.78 -3.80
C ALA A 27 -5.85 -2.82 -3.34
N VAL A 28 -5.43 -4.08 -3.36
CA VAL A 28 -6.19 -5.21 -2.80
C VAL A 28 -5.90 -5.32 -1.32
N ASP A 29 -4.62 -5.35 -0.94
CA ASP A 29 -4.17 -5.37 0.45
C ASP A 29 -2.75 -4.78 0.59
N ILE A 30 -2.37 -4.51 1.83
CA ILE A 30 -1.04 -4.01 2.22
C ILE A 30 -0.62 -4.72 3.50
N ASP A 31 0.68 -5.02 3.65
CA ASP A 31 1.22 -5.59 4.88
C ASP A 31 1.85 -4.53 5.80
N LEU A 32 2.16 -4.94 7.05
CA LEU A 32 2.76 -4.04 8.05
C LEU A 32 4.15 -3.55 7.70
N PHE A 33 4.82 -4.16 6.71
CA PHE A 33 6.08 -3.65 6.17
C PHE A 33 5.88 -2.54 5.14
N GLY A 34 4.65 -2.36 4.64
CA GLY A 34 4.28 -1.38 3.61
C GLY A 34 4.41 -1.91 2.19
N GLN A 35 4.39 -3.23 1.99
CA GLN A 35 4.32 -3.86 0.68
C GLN A 35 2.87 -3.88 0.20
N VAL A 36 2.61 -3.38 -1.00
CA VAL A 36 1.28 -3.27 -1.59
C VAL A 36 1.07 -4.35 -2.65
N ASN A 37 -0.05 -5.03 -2.55
CA ASN A 37 -0.57 -5.93 -3.57
C ASN A 37 -1.80 -5.30 -4.22
N ALA A 38 -1.77 -5.14 -5.54
CA ALA A 38 -2.90 -4.66 -6.35
C ALA A 38 -3.31 -5.65 -7.46
N GLU A 39 -2.67 -6.82 -7.53
CA GLU A 39 -2.77 -7.74 -8.66
C GLU A 39 -3.43 -9.08 -8.32
N SER A 40 -3.43 -9.47 -7.06
CA SER A 40 -3.88 -10.82 -6.67
C SER A 40 -4.68 -10.84 -5.37
N ALA A 41 -5.45 -11.91 -5.19
CA ALA A 41 -6.03 -12.30 -3.91
C ALA A 41 -5.44 -13.67 -3.54
N GLY A 42 -4.40 -13.68 -2.70
CA GLY A 42 -3.54 -14.83 -2.51
C GLY A 42 -2.95 -15.29 -3.84
N ILE A 43 -3.08 -16.57 -4.16
CA ILE A 43 -2.60 -17.17 -5.42
C ILE A 43 -3.47 -16.85 -6.65
N LYS A 44 -4.65 -16.22 -6.46
CA LYS A 44 -5.55 -15.90 -7.56
C LYS A 44 -5.20 -14.55 -8.17
N HIS A 45 -4.72 -14.53 -9.41
CA HIS A 45 -4.55 -13.33 -10.19
C HIS A 45 -5.89 -12.65 -10.48
N ILE A 46 -5.94 -11.32 -10.28
CA ILE A 46 -7.09 -10.46 -10.56
C ILE A 46 -6.78 -9.57 -11.76
N SER A 47 -5.57 -9.02 -11.80
CA SER A 47 -5.12 -8.12 -12.87
C SER A 47 -3.59 -8.22 -13.05
N GLY A 48 -3.05 -7.56 -14.06
CA GLY A 48 -1.60 -7.32 -14.18
C GLY A 48 -1.20 -6.02 -13.49
N ALA A 49 0.11 -5.80 -13.36
CA ALA A 49 0.70 -4.62 -12.72
C ALA A 49 0.24 -3.28 -13.32
N GLY A 50 -0.07 -3.26 -14.61
CA GLY A 50 -0.44 -2.02 -15.30
C GLY A 50 0.66 -0.96 -15.22
N GLY A 51 0.28 0.28 -14.96
CA GLY A 51 1.18 1.43 -14.80
C GLY A 51 1.29 1.93 -13.35
N GLN A 52 0.80 1.18 -12.37
CA GLN A 52 0.70 1.67 -10.99
C GLN A 52 2.06 2.13 -10.46
N LEU A 53 3.09 1.29 -10.58
CA LEU A 53 4.44 1.63 -10.11
C LEU A 53 5.02 2.85 -10.84
N ASP A 54 4.79 2.99 -12.15
CA ASP A 54 5.28 4.11 -12.95
C ASP A 54 4.71 5.43 -12.41
N PHE A 55 3.40 5.48 -12.13
CA PHE A 55 2.73 6.64 -11.59
C PHE A 55 3.08 6.91 -10.12
N VAL A 56 3.27 5.88 -9.31
CA VAL A 56 3.73 6.01 -7.93
C VAL A 56 5.10 6.68 -7.88
N LEU A 57 6.04 6.20 -8.69
CA LEU A 57 7.40 6.75 -8.75
C LEU A 57 7.42 8.13 -9.38
N GLY A 58 6.74 8.32 -10.51
CA GLY A 58 6.69 9.62 -11.21
C GLY A 58 6.10 10.72 -10.34
N ALA A 59 5.01 10.43 -9.62
CA ALA A 59 4.40 11.37 -8.69
C ALA A 59 5.30 11.68 -7.48
N TYR A 60 6.04 10.70 -6.98
CA TYR A 60 6.99 10.94 -5.89
C TYR A 60 8.17 11.82 -6.32
N LEU A 61 8.66 11.66 -7.55
CA LEU A 61 9.76 12.44 -8.09
C LEU A 61 9.33 13.81 -8.61
N SER A 62 8.05 14.04 -8.86
CA SER A 62 7.49 15.33 -9.25
C SER A 62 7.72 16.36 -8.15
N ASN A 63 8.08 17.58 -8.53
CA ASN A 63 8.22 18.70 -7.58
C ASN A 63 6.86 19.02 -6.93
N GLY A 64 6.74 18.82 -5.61
CA GLY A 64 5.49 18.95 -4.88
C GLY A 64 4.48 17.82 -5.11
N GLY A 65 4.84 16.81 -5.91
CA GLY A 65 3.97 15.68 -6.25
C GLY A 65 3.71 14.73 -5.09
N LYS A 66 2.62 13.96 -5.20
CA LYS A 66 2.21 12.98 -4.18
C LYS A 66 1.57 11.75 -4.83
N SER A 67 1.88 10.59 -4.28
CA SER A 67 1.24 9.33 -4.68
C SER A 67 0.42 8.77 -3.53
N PHE A 68 -0.84 8.44 -3.81
CA PHE A 68 -1.78 7.87 -2.86
C PHE A 68 -2.17 6.46 -3.29
N ILE A 69 -2.03 5.51 -2.39
CA ILE A 69 -2.61 4.17 -2.50
C ILE A 69 -3.86 4.15 -1.63
N CYS A 70 -5.00 3.83 -2.23
CA CYS A 70 -6.29 3.84 -1.56
C CYS A 70 -6.87 2.43 -1.48
N LEU A 71 -7.39 2.04 -0.32
CA LEU A 71 -8.14 0.80 -0.15
C LEU A 71 -9.15 0.96 0.99
N SER A 72 -10.25 0.20 0.93
CA SER A 72 -11.09 0.02 2.13
C SER A 72 -10.31 -0.78 3.15
N SER A 73 -10.37 -0.43 4.42
CA SER A 73 -9.62 -1.15 5.48
C SER A 73 -10.03 -2.61 5.63
N THR A 74 -11.26 -2.95 5.21
CA THR A 74 -11.84 -4.29 5.32
C THR A 74 -12.59 -4.71 4.06
N PHE A 75 -12.90 -6.00 3.96
CA PHE A 75 -13.80 -6.57 2.98
C PHE A 75 -14.58 -7.75 3.57
N MET A 76 -15.77 -7.99 3.01
CA MET A 76 -16.57 -9.18 3.35
C MET A 76 -16.08 -10.36 2.52
N ASN A 77 -15.52 -11.38 3.17
CA ASN A 77 -15.14 -12.61 2.50
C ASN A 77 -16.41 -13.43 2.17
N LYS A 78 -16.74 -13.52 0.88
CA LYS A 78 -17.96 -14.22 0.41
C LYS A 78 -17.98 -15.73 0.70
N LYS A 79 -16.81 -16.34 0.91
CA LYS A 79 -16.72 -17.80 1.19
C LYS A 79 -16.97 -18.10 2.67
N THR A 80 -16.44 -17.25 3.56
CA THR A 80 -16.52 -17.46 5.01
C THR A 80 -17.66 -16.67 5.65
N GLY A 81 -18.20 -15.67 4.95
CA GLY A 81 -19.19 -14.73 5.52
C GLY A 81 -18.60 -13.79 6.58
N LYS A 82 -17.28 -13.74 6.73
CA LYS A 82 -16.60 -12.94 7.75
C LYS A 82 -16.03 -11.66 7.17
N LEU A 83 -15.99 -10.63 8.02
CA LEU A 83 -15.25 -9.41 7.75
C LEU A 83 -13.76 -9.70 7.93
N GLU A 84 -12.93 -9.28 6.99
CA GLU A 84 -11.48 -9.46 7.01
C GLU A 84 -10.76 -8.14 6.76
N SER A 85 -9.61 -7.94 7.40
CA SER A 85 -8.77 -6.77 7.19
C SER A 85 -8.03 -6.86 5.87
N ARG A 86 -7.88 -5.70 5.18
CA ARG A 86 -6.98 -5.54 4.02
C ARG A 86 -5.61 -5.03 4.41
N ILE A 87 -5.46 -4.53 5.63
CA ILE A 87 -4.16 -4.29 6.24
C ILE A 87 -3.80 -5.57 6.98
N ARG A 88 -2.75 -6.26 6.54
CA ARG A 88 -2.38 -7.60 6.98
C ARG A 88 -1.03 -7.59 7.72
N PRO A 89 -0.77 -8.54 8.61
CA PRO A 89 0.57 -8.70 9.20
C PRO A 89 1.65 -8.90 8.13
N THR A 90 1.40 -9.83 7.20
CA THR A 90 2.15 -10.11 5.98
C THR A 90 1.17 -10.33 4.84
N LEU A 91 1.58 -10.08 3.60
CA LEU A 91 0.78 -10.48 2.45
C LEU A 91 0.52 -11.99 2.46
N GLU A 92 -0.63 -12.40 1.95
CA GLU A 92 -0.95 -13.83 1.83
C GLU A 92 0.09 -14.55 0.98
N ASN A 93 0.33 -15.81 1.30
CA ASN A 93 1.26 -16.63 0.53
C ASN A 93 0.81 -16.73 -0.94
N GLY A 94 1.72 -16.40 -1.84
CA GLY A 94 1.44 -16.33 -3.28
C GLY A 94 0.90 -15.00 -3.78
N SER A 95 0.70 -14.00 -2.91
CA SER A 95 0.37 -12.63 -3.33
C SER A 95 1.54 -11.97 -4.05
N ILE A 96 1.20 -11.10 -5.02
CA ILE A 96 2.17 -10.35 -5.81
C ILE A 96 2.40 -9.00 -5.15
N VAL A 97 3.66 -8.61 -4.98
CA VAL A 97 4.02 -7.25 -4.55
C VAL A 97 4.03 -6.34 -5.78
N THR A 98 3.00 -5.51 -5.92
CA THR A 98 2.90 -4.52 -7.00
C THR A 98 3.78 -3.33 -6.73
N ASP A 99 3.68 -2.75 -5.52
CA ASP A 99 4.56 -1.68 -5.06
C ASP A 99 5.38 -2.13 -3.86
N THR A 100 6.69 -1.98 -3.96
CA THR A 100 7.57 -2.31 -2.85
C THR A 100 7.42 -1.29 -1.72
N ARG A 101 7.74 -1.70 -0.49
CA ARG A 101 7.73 -0.83 0.69
C ARG A 101 8.59 0.43 0.57
N ALA A 102 9.52 0.45 -0.37
CA ALA A 102 10.41 1.60 -0.62
C ALA A 102 9.72 2.68 -1.45
N ASN A 103 8.71 2.32 -2.24
CA ASN A 103 8.09 3.20 -3.23
C ASN A 103 6.78 3.82 -2.74
N VAL A 104 6.05 3.15 -1.85
CA VAL A 104 4.77 3.64 -1.33
C VAL A 104 4.95 4.95 -0.58
N HIS A 105 4.17 5.97 -0.96
CA HIS A 105 4.24 7.32 -0.40
C HIS A 105 3.13 7.52 0.65
N TYR A 106 1.88 7.63 0.22
CA TYR A 106 0.73 7.73 1.13
C TYR A 106 -0.17 6.50 1.02
N LEU A 107 -0.69 6.05 2.15
CA LEU A 107 -1.78 5.10 2.24
C LEU A 107 -3.00 5.79 2.81
N CYS A 108 -4.16 5.59 2.15
CA CYS A 108 -5.45 6.14 2.58
C CYS A 108 -6.49 5.03 2.72
N THR A 109 -7.20 5.08 3.82
CA THR A 109 -8.40 4.27 4.10
C THR A 109 -9.53 5.19 4.51
N GLU A 110 -10.71 4.64 4.81
CA GLU A 110 -11.82 5.39 5.39
C GLU A 110 -11.55 5.94 6.80
N TYR A 111 -10.48 5.47 7.46
CA TYR A 111 -10.05 5.93 8.79
C TYR A 111 -8.97 7.01 8.75
N GLY A 112 -8.44 7.32 7.58
CA GLY A 112 -7.46 8.38 7.43
C GLY A 112 -6.42 8.10 6.35
N CYS A 113 -5.44 9.00 6.27
CA CYS A 113 -4.34 8.93 5.32
C CYS A 113 -3.02 9.15 6.04
N VAL A 114 -2.04 8.27 5.79
CA VAL A 114 -0.72 8.30 6.44
C VAL A 114 0.39 8.35 5.40
N ASN A 115 1.45 9.08 5.71
CA ASN A 115 2.67 9.11 4.91
C ASN A 115 3.62 8.01 5.39
N LEU A 116 4.02 7.13 4.48
CA LEU A 116 4.91 6.00 4.77
C LEU A 116 6.37 6.24 4.36
N LYS A 117 6.66 7.35 3.66
CA LYS A 117 8.03 7.67 3.26
C LYS A 117 8.88 8.15 4.43
N GLY A 118 10.13 7.71 4.44
CA GLY A 118 11.09 8.10 5.47
C GLY A 118 10.90 7.42 6.83
N LEU A 119 9.86 6.61 6.98
CA LEU A 119 9.59 5.88 8.22
C LEU A 119 10.40 4.60 8.30
N THR A 120 10.81 4.25 9.52
CA THR A 120 11.35 2.93 9.86
C THR A 120 10.27 1.85 9.75
N SER A 121 10.65 0.58 9.79
CA SER A 121 9.66 -0.51 9.66
C SER A 121 8.62 -0.49 10.79
N TRP A 122 9.02 -0.16 12.03
CA TRP A 122 8.09 -0.08 13.15
C TRP A 122 7.18 1.15 13.08
N GLU A 123 7.68 2.31 12.65
CA GLU A 123 6.88 3.51 12.42
C GLU A 123 5.85 3.30 11.30
N LYS A 124 6.22 2.58 10.22
CA LYS A 124 5.28 2.17 9.17
C LYS A 124 4.16 1.29 9.71
N ALA A 125 4.50 0.27 10.51
CA ALA A 125 3.49 -0.60 11.12
C ALA A 125 2.53 0.19 12.01
N GLU A 126 3.04 1.10 12.85
CA GLU A 126 2.23 1.96 13.70
C GLU A 126 1.29 2.86 12.87
N ALA A 127 1.83 3.51 11.82
CA ALA A 127 1.03 4.34 10.92
C ALA A 127 -0.07 3.52 10.22
N LEU A 128 0.25 2.33 9.71
CA LEU A 128 -0.70 1.44 9.05
C LEU A 128 -1.81 0.95 10.01
N ILE A 129 -1.45 0.59 11.23
CA ILE A 129 -2.41 0.17 12.26
C ILE A 129 -3.35 1.34 12.65
N SER A 130 -2.84 2.58 12.66
CA SER A 130 -3.67 3.75 12.99
C SER A 130 -4.82 3.97 12.02
N VAL A 131 -4.66 3.59 10.75
CA VAL A 131 -5.67 3.70 9.68
C VAL A 131 -6.37 2.38 9.37
N ALA A 132 -6.11 1.33 10.14
CA ALA A 132 -6.84 0.07 10.08
C ALA A 132 -8.22 0.18 10.75
N HIS A 133 -9.13 -0.74 10.39
CA HIS A 133 -10.42 -0.85 11.07
C HIS A 133 -10.20 -1.12 12.57
N PRO A 134 -10.91 -0.44 13.48
CA PRO A 134 -10.69 -0.56 14.93
C PRO A 134 -10.67 -2.00 15.45
N ASP A 135 -11.59 -2.85 14.99
CA ASP A 135 -11.72 -4.23 15.44
C ASP A 135 -10.50 -5.12 15.14
N PHE A 136 -9.63 -4.70 14.22
CA PHE A 136 -8.44 -5.47 13.84
C PHE A 136 -7.13 -4.90 14.40
N ARG A 137 -7.15 -3.73 15.06
CA ARG A 137 -5.92 -3.05 15.51
C ARG A 137 -5.17 -3.87 16.56
N ASP A 138 -5.87 -4.42 17.54
CA ASP A 138 -5.25 -5.21 18.62
C ASP A 138 -4.61 -6.50 18.07
N GLU A 139 -5.27 -7.15 17.11
CA GLU A 139 -4.72 -8.31 16.40
C GLU A 139 -3.46 -7.93 15.62
N LEU A 140 -3.49 -6.83 14.87
CA LEU A 140 -2.34 -6.34 14.10
C LEU A 140 -1.16 -5.97 15.00
N ILE A 141 -1.41 -5.41 16.19
CA ILE A 141 -0.38 -5.12 17.20
C ILE A 141 0.26 -6.43 17.68
N ALA A 142 -0.55 -7.41 18.04
CA ALA A 142 -0.05 -8.71 18.51
C ALA A 142 0.77 -9.44 17.43
N GLU A 143 0.33 -9.39 16.17
CA GLU A 143 1.08 -9.97 15.06
C GLU A 143 2.38 -9.21 14.76
N ALA A 144 2.39 -7.87 14.85
CA ALA A 144 3.61 -7.08 14.71
C ALA A 144 4.65 -7.40 15.78
N GLU A 145 4.20 -7.72 17.01
CA GLU A 145 5.09 -8.19 18.09
C GLU A 145 5.69 -9.58 17.78
N LYS A 146 4.89 -10.51 17.26
CA LYS A 146 5.38 -11.85 16.83
C LYS A 146 6.37 -11.76 15.68
N LEU A 147 6.14 -10.85 14.74
CA LEU A 147 7.02 -10.58 13.61
C LEU A 147 8.29 -9.81 13.99
N HIS A 148 8.44 -9.42 15.28
CA HIS A 148 9.55 -8.61 15.77
C HIS A 148 9.74 -7.29 15.02
N ILE A 149 8.67 -6.73 14.45
CA ILE A 149 8.71 -5.43 13.75
C ILE A 149 9.11 -4.33 14.72
N TRP A 150 8.58 -4.36 15.94
CA TRP A 150 9.07 -3.54 17.04
C TRP A 150 9.48 -4.36 18.25
N ARG A 151 10.45 -3.84 18.98
CA ARG A 151 10.88 -4.36 20.28
C ARG A 151 10.45 -3.40 21.36
N ARG A 152 10.41 -3.84 22.61
CA ARG A 152 10.10 -2.97 23.77
C ARG A 152 10.93 -1.69 23.80
N SER A 153 12.20 -1.76 23.34
CA SER A 153 13.11 -0.62 23.25
C SER A 153 12.72 0.42 22.20
N ASN A 154 11.83 0.09 21.27
CA ASN A 154 11.40 0.96 20.17
C ASN A 154 10.00 1.58 20.45
N LYS A 155 9.28 1.06 21.44
CA LYS A 155 8.05 1.69 21.93
C LYS A 155 8.46 2.83 22.86
N ARG A 156 8.18 4.06 22.46
CA ARG A 156 8.28 5.24 23.32
C ARG A 156 6.95 5.51 23.98
#